data_dbdd775663a682901515459eef7bb59c
#
_entry.id   dbdd775663a682901515459eef7bb59c
#
_cell.length_a   1.000
_cell.length_b   1.000
_cell.length_c   1.000
_cell.angle_alpha   90.00
_cell.angle_beta   90.00
_cell.angle_gamma   90.00
#
_symmetry.space_group_name_H-M   'P 1'
#
loop_
_entity.id
_entity.type
_entity.pdbx_description
1 polymer ?
#
loop_
_entity_poly.entity_id
_entity_poly.type
_entity_poly.pdbx_seq_one_letter_code
_entity_poly.pdbx_strand_id
1 'polypeptide(L)'
;RYTEDPQEGEIPTILDRLEDRLAELLARRAVEERLERKISERLEEKHKEYVDEVKRELLEEDEDDVETAQSRHKMEKLEALDKISLTKTVMNVVKPGTLSEIVGQNDAVKALASKIASPYPQHLILYGPPGVGKTTAARLVLEEVKKTAWSAFGENAPFVECDGTTLRWDSRDITNPLIGSVHDPIYQGAQRELADDGIPEPKPGLVTDAHGGILFIDEIGELDPILLNKLLKVLEDKRVPFESAYYDEENPYVPAYIKKLFRDGAPADFILIGATTR
;
A
#
# COMPACT_ATOMS: atom_id res chain seq x y z
N ARG A 1 -50.20 -52.30 -28.92
CA ARG A 1 -51.01 -53.56 -29.00
C ARG A 1 -51.39 -53.75 -30.43
N TYR A 2 -50.72 -54.65 -31.17
CA TYR A 2 -51.17 -55.16 -32.46
C TYR A 2 -51.98 -56.41 -32.11
N THR A 3 -53.26 -56.36 -32.41
CA THR A 3 -54.21 -57.45 -32.16
C THR A 3 -54.54 -58.18 -33.44
N GLU A 4 -53.98 -57.83 -34.55
CA GLU A 4 -54.17 -58.51 -35.86
C GLU A 4 -52.87 -58.63 -36.59
N ASP A 5 -52.58 -59.76 -37.23
CA ASP A 5 -51.38 -59.94 -38.05
C ASP A 5 -51.37 -58.95 -39.26
N PRO A 6 -50.28 -58.22 -39.51
CA PRO A 6 -50.25 -57.24 -40.56
C PRO A 6 -50.41 -57.89 -41.93
N GLN A 7 -51.21 -57.29 -42.83
CA GLN A 7 -51.29 -57.72 -44.22
C GLN A 7 -49.98 -57.55 -44.97
N GLU A 8 -49.61 -58.40 -45.90
CA GLU A 8 -48.37 -58.44 -46.62
C GLU A 8 -47.95 -57.03 -47.24
N GLY A 9 -48.93 -56.20 -47.59
CA GLY A 9 -48.73 -54.83 -48.08
C GLY A 9 -48.34 -53.79 -47.02
N GLU A 10 -48.56 -54.06 -45.74
CA GLU A 10 -48.25 -53.14 -44.63
C GLU A 10 -46.86 -53.37 -44.06
N ILE A 11 -46.22 -54.51 -44.33
CA ILE A 11 -44.94 -54.92 -43.76
C ILE A 11 -43.84 -53.91 -44.08
N PRO A 12 -43.68 -53.37 -45.29
CA PRO A 12 -42.66 -52.37 -45.58
C PRO A 12 -42.79 -51.09 -44.78
N THR A 13 -44.05 -50.62 -44.61
CA THR A 13 -44.33 -49.36 -43.86
C THR A 13 -44.09 -49.53 -42.36
N ILE A 14 -44.28 -50.73 -41.81
CA ILE A 14 -44.01 -51.07 -40.44
C ILE A 14 -42.48 -51.15 -40.20
N LEU A 15 -41.77 -51.74 -41.14
CA LEU A 15 -40.32 -51.83 -41.09
C LEU A 15 -39.67 -50.44 -41.14
N ASP A 16 -40.08 -49.57 -42.06
CA ASP A 16 -39.59 -48.18 -42.16
C ASP A 16 -39.83 -47.42 -40.80
N ARG A 17 -41.03 -47.58 -40.23
CA ARG A 17 -41.31 -46.96 -38.93
C ARG A 17 -40.47 -47.53 -37.77
N LEU A 18 -40.12 -48.80 -37.80
CA LEU A 18 -39.26 -49.44 -36.84
C LEU A 18 -37.79 -48.99 -37.01
N GLU A 19 -37.33 -48.86 -38.26
CA GLU A 19 -36.01 -48.34 -38.56
C GLU A 19 -35.85 -46.87 -38.10
N ASP A 20 -36.85 -46.02 -38.40
CA ASP A 20 -36.87 -44.65 -37.95
C ASP A 20 -36.81 -44.54 -36.42
N ARG A 21 -37.64 -45.37 -35.75
CA ARG A 21 -37.69 -45.39 -34.27
C ARG A 21 -36.39 -45.92 -33.68
N LEU A 22 -35.77 -46.90 -34.28
CA LEU A 22 -34.47 -47.43 -33.87
C LEU A 22 -33.36 -46.39 -34.07
N ALA A 23 -33.37 -45.71 -35.22
CA ALA A 23 -32.44 -44.63 -35.50
C ALA A 23 -32.58 -43.48 -34.50
N GLU A 24 -33.82 -43.09 -34.16
CA GLU A 24 -34.06 -42.04 -33.16
C GLU A 24 -33.53 -42.44 -31.77
N LEU A 25 -33.79 -43.72 -31.35
CA LEU A 25 -33.30 -44.24 -30.07
C LEU A 25 -31.75 -44.29 -30.01
N LEU A 26 -31.11 -44.74 -31.11
CA LEU A 26 -29.67 -44.80 -31.21
C LEU A 26 -29.03 -43.38 -31.20
N ALA A 27 -29.65 -42.46 -31.94
CA ALA A 27 -29.22 -41.05 -31.91
C ALA A 27 -29.34 -40.42 -30.52
N ARG A 28 -30.43 -40.65 -29.85
CA ARG A 28 -30.67 -40.17 -28.48
C ARG A 28 -29.62 -40.72 -27.51
N ARG A 29 -29.38 -42.05 -27.56
CA ARG A 29 -28.37 -42.71 -26.73
C ARG A 29 -26.95 -42.17 -26.99
N ALA A 30 -26.60 -41.96 -28.24
CA ALA A 30 -25.28 -41.39 -28.62
C ALA A 30 -25.10 -39.95 -28.09
N VAL A 31 -26.19 -39.17 -28.07
CA VAL A 31 -26.18 -37.82 -27.50
C VAL A 31 -26.02 -37.88 -25.98
N GLU A 32 -26.76 -38.77 -25.29
CA GLU A 32 -26.69 -38.99 -23.83
C GLU A 32 -25.26 -39.42 -23.44
N GLU A 33 -24.68 -40.41 -24.09
CA GLU A 33 -23.31 -40.88 -23.82
C GLU A 33 -22.25 -39.78 -24.06
N ARG A 34 -22.46 -38.96 -25.10
CA ARG A 34 -21.57 -37.81 -25.37
C ARG A 34 -21.69 -36.71 -24.30
N LEU A 35 -22.92 -36.51 -23.80
CA LEU A 35 -23.19 -35.52 -22.76
C LEU A 35 -22.59 -35.97 -21.40
N GLU A 36 -22.78 -37.23 -21.04
CA GLU A 36 -22.18 -37.80 -19.83
C GLU A 36 -20.68 -37.74 -19.85
N ARG A 37 -20.02 -38.02 -20.98
CA ARG A 37 -18.56 -37.89 -21.11
C ARG A 37 -18.10 -36.45 -20.90
N LYS A 38 -18.79 -35.50 -21.53
CA LYS A 38 -18.45 -34.07 -21.37
C LYS A 38 -18.70 -33.57 -19.94
N ILE A 39 -19.70 -34.06 -19.26
CA ILE A 39 -19.97 -33.72 -17.85
C ILE A 39 -18.88 -34.28 -16.96
N SER A 40 -18.45 -35.55 -17.18
CA SER A 40 -17.37 -36.16 -16.40
C SER A 40 -16.05 -35.45 -16.60
N GLU A 41 -15.67 -35.13 -17.86
CA GLU A 41 -14.47 -34.37 -18.19
C GLU A 41 -14.47 -32.98 -17.46
N ARG A 42 -15.59 -32.28 -17.49
CA ARG A 42 -15.71 -30.97 -16.83
C ARG A 42 -15.73 -31.04 -15.30
N LEU A 43 -16.29 -32.12 -14.75
CA LEU A 43 -16.27 -32.37 -13.30
C LEU A 43 -14.83 -32.67 -12.80
N GLU A 44 -14.08 -33.48 -13.55
CA GLU A 44 -12.67 -33.78 -13.23
C GLU A 44 -11.79 -32.51 -13.32
N GLU A 45 -12.00 -31.70 -14.35
CA GLU A 45 -11.28 -30.42 -14.52
C GLU A 45 -11.56 -29.45 -13.37
N LYS A 46 -12.86 -29.24 -13.05
CA LYS A 46 -13.25 -28.40 -11.92
C LYS A 46 -12.82 -28.95 -10.56
N HIS A 47 -12.84 -30.26 -10.38
CA HIS A 47 -12.36 -30.88 -9.15
C HIS A 47 -10.85 -30.68 -8.96
N LYS A 48 -10.09 -30.75 -10.05
CA LYS A 48 -8.64 -30.49 -10.02
C LYS A 48 -8.36 -29.01 -9.70
N GLU A 49 -9.06 -28.08 -10.36
CA GLU A 49 -8.96 -26.66 -10.06
C GLU A 49 -9.28 -26.36 -8.58
N TYR A 50 -10.37 -26.92 -8.07
CA TYR A 50 -10.77 -26.76 -6.66
C TYR A 50 -9.75 -27.34 -5.68
N VAL A 51 -9.19 -28.53 -5.96
CA VAL A 51 -8.16 -29.12 -5.10
C VAL A 51 -6.87 -28.28 -5.12
N ASP A 52 -6.50 -27.72 -6.27
CA ASP A 52 -5.33 -26.84 -6.38
C ASP A 52 -5.56 -25.49 -5.68
N GLU A 53 -6.80 -24.99 -5.67
CA GLU A 53 -7.21 -23.79 -4.95
C GLU A 53 -7.19 -24.02 -3.42
N VAL A 54 -7.80 -25.11 -2.92
CA VAL A 54 -7.77 -25.49 -1.49
C VAL A 54 -6.34 -25.77 -1.02
N LYS A 55 -5.50 -26.40 -1.85
CA LYS A 55 -4.07 -26.55 -1.52
C LYS A 55 -3.36 -25.21 -1.39
N ARG A 56 -3.70 -24.25 -2.21
CA ARG A 56 -3.13 -22.90 -2.16
C ARG A 56 -3.59 -22.16 -0.90
N GLU A 57 -4.89 -22.25 -0.56
CA GLU A 57 -5.44 -21.69 0.67
C GLU A 57 -4.81 -22.32 1.92
N LEU A 58 -4.67 -23.64 1.98
CA LEU A 58 -4.02 -24.32 3.11
C LEU A 58 -2.51 -23.99 3.22
N LEU A 59 -1.82 -23.73 2.09
CA LEU A 59 -0.44 -23.29 2.10
C LEU A 59 -0.32 -21.80 2.49
N GLU A 60 -1.38 -21.01 2.33
CA GLU A 60 -1.46 -19.61 2.75
C GLU A 60 -1.89 -19.49 4.24
N GLU A 61 -2.64 -20.44 4.78
CA GLU A 61 -2.98 -20.53 6.23
C GLU A 61 -1.79 -20.98 7.10
N ASP A 62 -0.86 -21.76 6.53
CA ASP A 62 0.41 -22.13 7.19
C ASP A 62 1.49 -21.03 7.01
N GLU A 63 1.09 -19.74 6.99
CA GLU A 63 1.95 -18.56 6.79
C GLU A 63 3.06 -18.34 7.84
N ASP A 64 3.17 -19.17 8.86
CA ASP A 64 4.33 -19.15 9.75
C ASP A 64 5.59 -19.82 9.15
N ASP A 65 5.52 -20.44 7.95
CA ASP A 65 6.67 -21.13 7.32
C ASP A 65 6.79 -20.88 5.79
N VAL A 66 6.46 -19.66 5.31
CA VAL A 66 6.58 -19.26 3.87
C VAL A 66 8.02 -18.97 3.45
N GLU A 67 9.02 -19.39 4.20
CA GLU A 67 10.40 -19.28 3.77
C GLU A 67 10.78 -20.40 2.80
N THR A 68 10.71 -20.10 1.51
CA THR A 68 11.31 -20.98 0.49
C THR A 68 12.82 -21.07 0.69
N ALA A 69 13.43 -22.18 0.27
CA ALA A 69 14.91 -22.34 0.32
C ALA A 69 15.64 -21.17 -0.38
N GLN A 70 15.00 -20.52 -1.36
CA GLN A 70 15.54 -19.33 -2.03
C GLN A 70 15.42 -18.07 -1.19
N SER A 71 14.33 -17.89 -0.42
CA SER A 71 14.17 -16.74 0.46
C SER A 71 15.12 -16.83 1.66
N ARG A 72 15.32 -18.02 2.24
CA ARG A 72 16.34 -18.27 3.29
C ARG A 72 17.75 -17.93 2.81
N HIS A 73 18.12 -18.37 1.60
CA HIS A 73 19.43 -18.04 1.04
C HIS A 73 19.60 -16.53 0.75
N LYS A 74 18.52 -15.83 0.34
CA LYS A 74 18.55 -14.38 0.19
C LYS A 74 18.67 -13.68 1.55
N MET A 75 17.99 -14.17 2.57
CA MET A 75 18.07 -13.66 3.94
C MET A 75 19.48 -13.86 4.53
N GLU A 76 20.06 -15.06 4.40
CA GLU A 76 21.45 -15.31 4.81
C GLU A 76 22.45 -14.38 4.11
N LYS A 77 22.25 -14.12 2.81
CA LYS A 77 23.06 -13.14 2.08
C LYS A 77 22.90 -11.73 2.60
N LEU A 78 21.67 -11.29 2.89
CA LEU A 78 21.40 -9.99 3.47
C LEU A 78 22.04 -9.84 4.85
N GLU A 79 21.90 -10.84 5.72
CA GLU A 79 22.53 -10.86 7.04
C GLU A 79 24.06 -10.89 6.96
N ALA A 80 24.62 -11.57 5.96
CA ALA A 80 26.05 -11.55 5.71
C ALA A 80 26.55 -10.17 5.24
N LEU A 81 25.76 -9.47 4.42
CA LEU A 81 26.04 -8.10 3.99
C LEU A 81 25.90 -7.10 5.15
N ASP A 82 24.92 -7.27 6.02
CA ASP A 82 24.72 -6.42 7.21
C ASP A 82 25.90 -6.52 8.21
N LYS A 83 26.56 -7.68 8.25
CA LYS A 83 27.77 -7.87 9.06
C LYS A 83 29.01 -7.20 8.47
N ILE A 84 29.00 -6.87 7.16
CA ILE A 84 30.07 -6.17 6.47
C ILE A 84 29.84 -4.67 6.64
N SER A 85 30.18 -4.10 7.79
CA SER A 85 30.25 -2.64 7.93
C SER A 85 31.60 -2.14 7.42
N LEU A 86 31.58 -1.26 6.42
CA LEU A 86 32.73 -0.39 6.20
C LEU A 86 33.03 0.30 7.53
N THR A 87 34.29 0.23 7.98
CA THR A 87 34.79 0.88 9.19
C THR A 87 34.07 2.20 9.43
N LYS A 88 33.62 2.43 10.67
CA LYS A 88 32.91 3.64 11.13
C LYS A 88 33.37 4.84 10.34
N THR A 89 32.56 5.32 9.40
CA THR A 89 32.87 6.53 8.66
C THR A 89 33.04 7.64 9.69
N VAL A 90 34.06 8.47 9.52
CA VAL A 90 34.29 9.64 10.37
C VAL A 90 33.00 10.43 10.59
N MET A 91 32.11 10.46 9.58
CA MET A 91 30.76 11.05 9.64
C MET A 91 29.87 10.47 10.75
N ASN A 92 29.98 9.19 11.08
CA ASN A 92 29.19 8.57 12.16
C ASN A 92 29.81 8.81 13.55
N VAL A 93 31.12 9.06 13.61
CA VAL A 93 31.83 9.32 14.87
C VAL A 93 31.75 10.79 15.26
N VAL A 94 31.70 11.69 14.26
CA VAL A 94 31.69 13.17 14.45
C VAL A 94 30.28 13.74 14.44
N LYS A 95 29.24 12.91 14.30
CA LYS A 95 27.86 13.39 14.31
C LYS A 95 27.53 14.02 15.68
N PRO A 96 27.20 15.34 15.74
CA PRO A 96 26.92 15.99 17.03
C PRO A 96 25.77 15.28 17.75
N GLY A 97 25.96 14.95 19.02
CA GLY A 97 24.97 14.40 19.92
C GLY A 97 24.21 15.46 20.70
N THR A 98 24.78 16.66 20.81
CA THR A 98 24.22 17.79 21.55
C THR A 98 24.32 19.09 20.74
N LEU A 99 23.45 20.07 21.07
CA LEU A 99 23.45 21.37 20.39
C LEU A 99 24.77 22.13 20.59
N SER A 100 25.49 21.92 21.71
CA SER A 100 26.77 22.56 22.03
C SER A 100 27.93 22.08 21.14
N GLU A 101 27.79 20.93 20.51
CA GLU A 101 28.78 20.35 19.60
C GLU A 101 28.66 20.91 18.18
N ILE A 102 27.61 21.68 17.88
CA ILE A 102 27.44 22.36 16.60
C ILE A 102 28.29 23.63 16.62
N VAL A 103 29.44 23.59 15.93
CA VAL A 103 30.39 24.69 15.91
C VAL A 103 30.04 25.73 14.83
N GLY A 104 30.11 27.00 15.19
CA GLY A 104 30.02 28.11 14.24
C GLY A 104 28.63 28.56 13.84
N GLN A 105 27.55 27.92 14.37
CA GLN A 105 26.16 28.23 14.04
C GLN A 105 25.31 28.64 15.25
N ASN A 106 25.92 29.17 16.31
CA ASN A 106 25.26 29.42 17.58
C ASN A 106 24.01 30.29 17.48
N ASP A 107 24.08 31.37 16.67
CA ASP A 107 22.94 32.30 16.53
C ASP A 107 21.78 31.64 15.73
N ALA A 108 22.10 30.89 14.70
CA ALA A 108 21.10 30.16 13.91
C ALA A 108 20.42 29.06 14.76
N VAL A 109 21.20 28.30 15.55
CA VAL A 109 20.68 27.26 16.47
C VAL A 109 19.81 27.89 17.56
N LYS A 110 20.22 29.02 18.15
CA LYS A 110 19.42 29.75 19.14
C LYS A 110 18.12 30.27 18.54
N ALA A 111 18.17 30.84 17.33
CA ALA A 111 16.98 31.32 16.63
C ALA A 111 16.02 30.18 16.33
N LEU A 112 16.52 29.04 15.82
CA LEU A 112 15.75 27.83 15.57
C LEU A 112 15.11 27.30 16.84
N ALA A 113 15.88 27.14 17.91
CA ALA A 113 15.40 26.68 19.21
C ALA A 113 14.32 27.61 19.79
N SER A 114 14.51 28.92 19.72
CA SER A 114 13.53 29.91 20.19
C SER A 114 12.18 29.82 19.44
N LYS A 115 12.23 29.55 18.13
CA LYS A 115 11.01 29.44 17.31
C LYS A 115 10.26 28.14 17.53
N ILE A 116 10.98 27.03 17.74
CA ILE A 116 10.39 25.71 17.96
C ILE A 116 9.94 25.53 19.40
N ALA A 117 10.70 26.07 20.40
CA ALA A 117 10.33 26.02 21.81
C ALA A 117 9.12 26.91 22.16
N SER A 118 8.65 27.75 21.25
CA SER A 118 7.46 28.57 21.47
C SER A 118 6.23 27.68 21.72
N PRO A 119 5.29 28.07 22.59
CA PRO A 119 3.97 27.41 22.70
C PRO A 119 3.18 27.41 21.39
N TYR A 120 3.56 28.29 20.45
CA TYR A 120 3.02 28.39 19.09
C TYR A 120 4.15 28.26 18.07
N PRO A 121 4.68 27.04 17.85
CA PRO A 121 5.79 26.84 16.95
C PRO A 121 5.40 27.22 15.52
N GLN A 122 6.38 27.73 14.76
CA GLN A 122 6.18 28.22 13.39
C GLN A 122 6.89 27.32 12.39
N HIS A 123 6.35 27.23 11.16
CA HIS A 123 7.06 26.62 10.04
C HIS A 123 8.29 27.46 9.68
N LEU A 124 9.39 26.80 9.32
CA LEU A 124 10.68 27.45 9.12
C LEU A 124 11.35 26.98 7.82
N ILE A 125 12.14 27.86 7.22
CA ILE A 125 13.04 27.51 6.13
C ILE A 125 14.48 27.82 6.58
N LEU A 126 15.36 26.82 6.46
CA LEU A 126 16.78 26.91 6.78
C LEU A 126 17.59 27.08 5.49
N TYR A 127 18.24 28.23 5.35
CA TYR A 127 19.15 28.51 4.24
C TYR A 127 20.59 28.25 4.65
N GLY A 128 21.36 27.65 3.76
CA GLY A 128 22.79 27.49 3.97
C GLY A 128 23.40 26.40 3.08
N PRO A 129 24.74 26.42 2.90
CA PRO A 129 25.43 25.45 2.09
C PRO A 129 25.24 24.01 2.61
N PRO A 130 25.47 22.98 1.77
CA PRO A 130 25.40 21.60 2.21
C PRO A 130 26.44 21.32 3.30
N GLY A 131 26.15 20.38 4.20
CA GLY A 131 27.08 19.93 5.24
C GLY A 131 27.21 20.84 6.47
N VAL A 132 26.51 21.98 6.55
CA VAL A 132 26.57 22.88 7.74
C VAL A 132 25.75 22.40 8.94
N GLY A 133 25.10 21.24 8.84
CA GLY A 133 24.36 20.61 9.94
C GLY A 133 22.91 21.05 10.10
N LYS A 134 22.24 21.55 9.03
CA LYS A 134 20.82 21.97 9.07
C LYS A 134 19.90 20.91 9.66
N THR A 135 19.96 19.69 9.14
CA THR A 135 19.16 18.54 9.58
C THR A 135 19.47 18.14 11.03
N THR A 136 20.77 18.07 11.36
CA THR A 136 21.23 17.73 12.71
C THR A 136 20.77 18.77 13.73
N ALA A 137 20.87 20.06 13.40
CA ALA A 137 20.39 21.14 14.26
C ALA A 137 18.88 21.04 14.51
N ALA A 138 18.07 20.82 13.47
CA ALA A 138 16.62 20.69 13.59
C ALA A 138 16.23 19.51 14.49
N ARG A 139 16.87 18.35 14.32
CA ARG A 139 16.64 17.15 15.13
C ARG A 139 17.02 17.37 16.59
N LEU A 140 18.23 17.89 16.86
CA LEU A 140 18.70 18.13 18.22
C LEU A 140 17.87 19.21 18.95
N VAL A 141 17.41 20.23 18.22
CA VAL A 141 16.52 21.25 18.80
C VAL A 141 15.20 20.62 19.22
N LEU A 142 14.59 19.73 18.42
CA LEU A 142 13.36 19.03 18.82
C LEU A 142 13.60 18.22 20.11
N GLU A 143 14.72 17.47 20.19
CA GLU A 143 15.03 16.66 21.38
C GLU A 143 15.24 17.52 22.65
N GLU A 144 15.79 18.72 22.52
CA GLU A 144 15.90 19.66 23.65
C GLU A 144 14.54 20.27 24.01
N VAL A 145 13.74 20.64 23.01
CA VAL A 145 12.43 21.28 23.23
C VAL A 145 11.43 20.31 23.89
N LYS A 146 11.47 19.03 23.54
CA LYS A 146 10.64 17.99 24.21
C LYS A 146 10.83 17.96 25.74
N LYS A 147 12.00 18.33 26.23
CA LYS A 147 12.31 18.35 27.68
C LYS A 147 11.73 19.55 28.40
N THR A 148 11.22 20.55 27.68
CA THR A 148 10.69 21.77 28.29
C THR A 148 9.21 21.63 28.65
N ALA A 149 8.83 22.12 29.83
CA ALA A 149 7.47 21.94 30.36
C ALA A 149 6.37 22.67 29.56
N TRP A 150 6.73 23.65 28.76
CA TRP A 150 5.81 24.44 27.91
C TRP A 150 5.90 24.10 26.43
N SER A 151 6.55 23.00 26.09
CA SER A 151 6.66 22.54 24.72
C SER A 151 5.28 22.21 24.13
N ALA A 152 5.05 22.62 22.89
CA ALA A 152 3.89 22.16 22.12
C ALA A 152 4.02 20.69 21.66
N PHE A 153 5.24 20.12 21.73
CA PHE A 153 5.54 18.77 21.33
C PHE A 153 5.46 17.79 22.51
N GLY A 154 4.83 16.65 22.29
CA GLY A 154 4.84 15.54 23.25
C GLY A 154 6.22 14.88 23.36
N GLU A 155 6.43 14.09 24.42
CA GLU A 155 7.69 13.34 24.61
C GLU A 155 8.04 12.44 23.42
N ASN A 156 7.03 11.85 22.78
CA ASN A 156 7.18 10.96 21.64
C ASN A 156 6.99 11.66 20.29
N ALA A 157 7.07 13.00 20.24
CA ALA A 157 6.91 13.74 18.99
C ALA A 157 7.88 13.23 17.91
N PRO A 158 7.39 12.81 16.72
CA PRO A 158 8.23 12.27 15.69
C PRO A 158 9.07 13.34 15.00
N PHE A 159 10.25 12.95 14.50
CA PHE A 159 11.05 13.70 13.56
C PHE A 159 11.13 12.91 12.26
N VAL A 160 10.33 13.29 11.28
CA VAL A 160 10.28 12.64 9.96
C VAL A 160 11.14 13.43 8.99
N GLU A 161 12.06 12.76 8.33
CA GLU A 161 13.01 13.37 7.39
C GLU A 161 12.77 12.81 5.99
N CYS A 162 12.74 13.70 5.01
CA CYS A 162 12.70 13.32 3.60
C CYS A 162 13.51 14.28 2.74
N ASP A 163 13.89 13.81 1.55
CA ASP A 163 14.65 14.59 0.57
C ASP A 163 13.72 15.00 -0.57
N GLY A 164 13.58 16.32 -0.78
CA GLY A 164 12.74 16.89 -1.84
C GLY A 164 13.16 16.47 -3.25
N THR A 165 14.42 16.13 -3.45
CA THR A 165 14.92 15.65 -4.76
C THR A 165 14.42 14.27 -5.13
N THR A 166 14.08 13.43 -4.13
CA THR A 166 13.58 12.08 -4.33
C THR A 166 12.06 12.01 -4.45
N LEU A 167 11.38 13.06 -3.98
CA LEU A 167 9.93 13.17 -4.00
C LEU A 167 9.44 13.74 -5.33
N ARG A 168 9.27 12.90 -6.33
CA ARG A 168 8.73 13.30 -7.62
C ARG A 168 7.22 13.13 -7.67
N TRP A 169 6.55 14.07 -8.32
CA TRP A 169 5.15 13.91 -8.69
C TRP A 169 5.07 13.20 -10.04
N ASP A 170 4.50 12.00 -10.07
CA ASP A 170 4.04 11.37 -11.31
C ASP A 170 2.51 11.30 -11.28
N SER A 171 1.87 11.86 -12.28
CA SER A 171 0.39 11.80 -12.42
C SER A 171 -0.13 10.38 -12.63
N ARG A 172 0.75 9.43 -12.97
CA ARG A 172 0.47 8.01 -13.13
C ARG A 172 0.81 7.20 -11.89
N ASP A 173 1.60 7.78 -10.99
CA ASP A 173 2.04 7.11 -9.79
C ASP A 173 0.97 7.26 -8.72
N ILE A 174 0.32 6.15 -8.44
CA ILE A 174 -0.73 6.05 -7.43
C ILE A 174 -0.14 6.24 -6.03
N THR A 175 1.19 6.05 -5.92
CA THR A 175 1.90 6.15 -4.66
C THR A 175 2.54 7.52 -4.48
N ASN A 176 1.96 8.35 -3.63
CA ASN A 176 2.60 9.58 -3.18
C ASN A 176 3.15 9.37 -1.76
N PRO A 177 4.47 9.17 -1.60
CA PRO A 177 5.04 8.89 -0.29
C PRO A 177 4.92 10.07 0.68
N LEU A 178 4.86 11.31 0.19
CA LEU A 178 4.76 12.48 1.05
C LEU A 178 3.37 12.65 1.64
N ILE A 179 2.35 12.70 0.78
CA ILE A 179 0.97 13.01 1.20
C ILE A 179 0.21 11.72 1.56
N GLY A 180 0.53 10.63 0.89
CA GLY A 180 -0.23 9.38 0.92
C GLY A 180 -1.00 9.16 -0.38
N SER A 181 -1.61 8.01 -0.49
CA SER A 181 -2.28 7.56 -1.71
C SER A 181 -3.49 6.69 -1.37
N VAL A 182 -4.35 6.47 -2.36
CA VAL A 182 -5.41 5.46 -2.29
C VAL A 182 -5.07 4.37 -3.30
N HIS A 183 -4.99 3.13 -2.83
CA HIS A 183 -4.82 1.98 -3.68
C HIS A 183 -6.21 1.46 -4.05
N ASP A 184 -6.60 1.72 -5.29
CA ASP A 184 -7.85 1.20 -5.82
C ASP A 184 -7.73 -0.30 -6.10
N PRO A 185 -8.81 -1.09 -5.91
CA PRO A 185 -8.78 -2.56 -6.03
C PRO A 185 -8.36 -3.08 -7.41
N ILE A 186 -8.46 -2.24 -8.45
CA ILE A 186 -8.06 -2.58 -9.84
C ILE A 186 -6.54 -2.52 -10.03
N TYR A 187 -5.80 -1.86 -9.13
CA TYR A 187 -4.35 -1.69 -9.25
C TYR A 187 -3.60 -2.65 -8.34
N GLN A 188 -2.49 -3.21 -8.84
CA GLN A 188 -1.61 -4.09 -8.06
C GLN A 188 -1.06 -3.36 -6.83
N GLY A 189 -1.36 -3.87 -5.63
CA GLY A 189 -0.83 -3.34 -4.36
C GLY A 189 -1.84 -3.17 -3.22
N ALA A 190 -3.14 -3.33 -3.48
CA ALA A 190 -4.12 -3.46 -2.40
C ALA A 190 -3.91 -4.78 -1.64
N GLN A 191 -4.22 -4.79 -0.35
CA GLN A 191 -4.25 -6.06 0.41
C GLN A 191 -5.24 -7.01 -0.27
N ARG A 192 -4.86 -8.29 -0.39
CA ARG A 192 -5.60 -9.28 -1.18
C ARG A 192 -7.06 -9.37 -0.77
N GLU A 193 -7.32 -9.40 0.54
CA GLU A 193 -8.68 -9.46 1.10
C GLU A 193 -9.55 -8.25 0.72
N LEU A 194 -8.98 -7.03 0.73
CA LEU A 194 -9.69 -5.80 0.36
C LEU A 194 -9.84 -5.67 -1.16
N ALA A 195 -8.89 -6.19 -1.94
CA ALA A 195 -8.95 -6.19 -3.40
C ALA A 195 -10.03 -7.11 -3.94
N ASP A 196 -10.21 -8.30 -3.32
CA ASP A 196 -11.24 -9.26 -3.67
C ASP A 196 -12.65 -8.70 -3.36
N ASP A 197 -12.80 -7.90 -2.30
CA ASP A 197 -14.04 -7.21 -1.95
C ASP A 197 -14.26 -5.89 -2.71
N GLY A 198 -13.31 -5.49 -3.56
CA GLY A 198 -13.38 -4.24 -4.32
C GLY A 198 -13.27 -2.97 -3.46
N ILE A 199 -12.65 -3.05 -2.28
CA ILE A 199 -12.54 -1.95 -1.31
C ILE A 199 -11.23 -1.17 -1.55
N PRO A 200 -11.29 0.17 -1.80
CA PRO A 200 -10.08 0.99 -1.92
C PRO A 200 -9.39 1.16 -0.56
N GLU A 201 -8.06 1.00 -0.56
CA GLU A 201 -7.24 1.11 0.64
C GLU A 201 -6.48 2.44 0.69
N PRO A 202 -6.80 3.37 1.63
CA PRO A 202 -6.02 4.59 1.82
C PRO A 202 -4.73 4.28 2.58
N LYS A 203 -3.59 4.70 2.01
CA LYS A 203 -2.27 4.62 2.64
C LYS A 203 -1.80 6.01 3.05
N PRO A 204 -1.70 6.31 4.37
CA PRO A 204 -1.13 7.55 4.86
C PRO A 204 0.32 7.73 4.41
N GLY A 205 0.74 8.99 4.24
CA GLY A 205 2.11 9.34 3.86
C GLY A 205 2.90 9.96 5.02
N LEU A 206 4.13 10.42 4.70
CA LEU A 206 5.07 11.01 5.66
C LEU A 206 4.49 12.19 6.46
N VAL A 207 3.55 12.95 5.88
CA VAL A 207 2.87 14.04 6.60
C VAL A 207 2.03 13.52 7.78
N THR A 208 1.46 12.32 7.65
CA THR A 208 0.72 11.66 8.74
C THR A 208 1.68 11.08 9.77
N ASP A 209 2.81 10.50 9.33
CA ASP A 209 3.86 9.99 10.22
C ASP A 209 4.48 11.11 11.07
N ALA A 210 4.53 12.35 10.52
CA ALA A 210 5.01 13.54 11.23
C ALA A 210 3.98 14.16 12.18
N HIS A 211 2.78 13.62 12.29
CA HIS A 211 1.72 14.17 13.13
C HIS A 211 2.16 14.34 14.58
N GLY A 212 1.94 15.53 15.13
CA GLY A 212 2.38 15.90 16.49
C GLY A 212 3.88 16.20 16.63
N GLY A 213 4.63 16.21 15.53
CA GLY A 213 6.08 16.42 15.50
C GLY A 213 6.58 17.36 14.42
N ILE A 214 7.72 17.02 13.84
CA ILE A 214 8.39 17.82 12.80
C ILE A 214 8.52 16.98 11.52
N LEU A 215 8.10 17.57 10.39
CA LEU A 215 8.46 17.13 9.05
C LEU A 215 9.63 17.97 8.56
N PHE A 216 10.79 17.35 8.37
CA PHE A 216 11.96 17.97 7.81
C PHE A 216 12.12 17.58 6.34
N ILE A 217 12.13 18.57 5.45
CA ILE A 217 12.33 18.36 4.01
C ILE A 217 13.64 18.99 3.61
N ASP A 218 14.63 18.17 3.28
CA ASP A 218 15.87 18.65 2.70
C ASP A 218 15.66 19.00 1.23
N GLU A 219 16.33 20.01 0.75
CA GLU A 219 16.17 20.60 -0.59
C GLU A 219 14.69 20.82 -0.97
N ILE A 220 13.94 21.49 -0.08
CA ILE A 220 12.51 21.78 -0.28
C ILE A 220 12.24 22.56 -1.57
N GLY A 221 13.22 23.34 -2.05
CA GLY A 221 13.13 24.08 -3.31
C GLY A 221 13.11 23.21 -4.57
N GLU A 222 13.45 21.92 -4.45
CA GLU A 222 13.41 20.94 -5.56
C GLU A 222 12.10 20.16 -5.61
N LEU A 223 11.18 20.38 -4.65
CA LEU A 223 9.85 19.78 -4.69
C LEU A 223 9.05 20.24 -5.92
N ASP A 224 8.34 19.29 -6.52
CA ASP A 224 7.39 19.61 -7.59
C ASP A 224 6.33 20.62 -7.08
N PRO A 225 6.02 21.67 -7.86
CA PRO A 225 5.01 22.68 -7.47
C PRO A 225 3.65 22.10 -7.10
N ILE A 226 3.24 20.98 -7.69
CA ILE A 226 1.97 20.31 -7.38
C ILE A 226 2.04 19.71 -5.98
N LEU A 227 3.15 19.04 -5.63
CA LEU A 227 3.37 18.51 -4.29
C LEU A 227 3.44 19.62 -3.24
N LEU A 228 4.14 20.71 -3.56
CA LEU A 228 4.21 21.86 -2.68
C LEU A 228 2.83 22.46 -2.39
N ASN A 229 1.98 22.64 -3.40
CA ASN A 229 0.61 23.13 -3.23
C ASN A 229 -0.24 22.19 -2.39
N LYS A 230 -0.12 20.87 -2.60
CA LYS A 230 -0.80 19.87 -1.76
C LYS A 230 -0.31 19.93 -0.32
N LEU A 231 1.00 20.05 -0.11
CA LEU A 231 1.59 20.18 1.23
C LEU A 231 1.08 21.44 1.94
N LEU A 232 1.01 22.58 1.24
CA LEU A 232 0.45 23.82 1.80
C LEU A 232 -0.99 23.64 2.24
N LYS A 233 -1.81 22.95 1.44
CA LYS A 233 -3.19 22.64 1.82
C LYS A 233 -3.25 21.75 3.07
N VAL A 234 -2.39 20.74 3.17
CA VAL A 234 -2.32 19.88 4.37
C VAL A 234 -1.91 20.69 5.62
N LEU A 235 -0.99 21.66 5.49
CA LEU A 235 -0.59 22.54 6.60
C LEU A 235 -1.74 23.45 7.07
N GLU A 236 -2.61 23.86 6.16
CA GLU A 236 -3.79 24.69 6.47
C GLU A 236 -4.89 23.84 7.12
N ASP A 237 -5.25 22.71 6.50
CA ASP A 237 -6.35 21.85 6.93
C ASP A 237 -5.97 20.94 8.13
N LYS A 238 -4.66 20.72 8.35
CA LYS A 238 -4.09 19.78 9.34
C LYS A 238 -4.57 18.33 9.16
N ARG A 239 -5.02 18.01 7.97
CA ARG A 239 -5.54 16.70 7.56
C ARG A 239 -5.23 16.41 6.11
N VAL A 240 -5.13 15.12 5.80
CA VAL A 240 -5.01 14.62 4.43
C VAL A 240 -6.34 13.99 4.03
N PRO A 241 -7.09 14.58 3.09
CA PRO A 241 -8.28 13.93 2.54
C PRO A 241 -7.89 12.78 1.61
N PHE A 242 -8.66 11.70 1.64
CA PHE A 242 -8.58 10.60 0.69
C PHE A 242 -9.85 10.56 -0.15
N GLU A 243 -9.68 10.38 -1.45
CA GLU A 243 -10.79 10.31 -2.40
C GLU A 243 -10.57 9.11 -3.33
N SER A 244 -11.62 8.31 -3.55
CA SER A 244 -11.64 7.24 -4.54
C SER A 244 -13.01 7.16 -5.17
N ALA A 245 -13.04 6.94 -6.49
CA ALA A 245 -14.27 6.71 -7.22
C ALA A 245 -14.94 5.35 -6.89
N TYR A 246 -14.18 4.46 -6.28
CA TYR A 246 -14.63 3.10 -5.92
C TYR A 246 -15.06 2.99 -4.46
N TYR A 247 -14.94 4.06 -3.67
CA TYR A 247 -15.37 4.05 -2.28
C TYR A 247 -16.88 4.18 -2.17
N ASP A 248 -17.50 3.23 -1.45
CA ASP A 248 -18.91 3.26 -1.08
C ASP A 248 -19.04 3.22 0.45
N GLU A 249 -19.59 4.30 1.03
CA GLU A 249 -19.79 4.43 2.48
C GLU A 249 -20.86 3.46 3.01
N GLU A 250 -21.83 3.08 2.18
CA GLU A 250 -22.95 2.20 2.56
C GLU A 250 -22.54 0.72 2.54
N ASN A 251 -21.41 0.38 1.94
CA ASN A 251 -20.93 -0.99 1.88
C ASN A 251 -20.64 -1.53 3.31
N PRO A 252 -21.33 -2.61 3.76
CA PRO A 252 -21.17 -3.16 5.10
C PRO A 252 -19.82 -3.84 5.32
N TYR A 253 -19.13 -4.26 4.25
CA TYR A 253 -17.82 -4.93 4.31
C TYR A 253 -16.65 -3.96 4.49
N VAL A 254 -16.86 -2.65 4.32
CA VAL A 254 -15.79 -1.66 4.51
C VAL A 254 -15.46 -1.52 6.01
N PRO A 255 -14.21 -1.77 6.42
CA PRO A 255 -13.75 -1.61 7.80
C PRO A 255 -13.98 -0.20 8.34
N ALA A 256 -14.30 -0.09 9.63
CA ALA A 256 -14.61 1.20 10.27
C ALA A 256 -13.45 2.21 10.20
N TYR A 257 -12.18 1.75 10.21
CA TYR A 257 -11.01 2.63 10.09
C TYR A 257 -10.91 3.24 8.69
N ILE A 258 -11.23 2.48 7.61
CA ILE A 258 -11.27 2.97 6.23
C ILE A 258 -12.37 4.02 6.09
N LYS A 259 -13.59 3.73 6.60
CA LYS A 259 -14.70 4.71 6.61
C LYS A 259 -14.28 6.02 7.30
N LYS A 260 -13.57 5.93 8.42
CA LYS A 260 -13.05 7.09 9.13
C LYS A 260 -12.03 7.88 8.30
N LEU A 261 -11.10 7.19 7.61
CA LEU A 261 -10.08 7.85 6.77
C LEU A 261 -10.69 8.56 5.56
N PHE A 262 -11.70 7.98 4.90
CA PHE A 262 -12.39 8.64 3.80
C PHE A 262 -13.26 9.81 4.27
N ARG A 263 -13.93 9.68 5.42
CA ARG A 263 -14.81 10.73 5.94
C ARG A 263 -14.04 11.89 6.57
N ASP A 264 -13.08 11.60 7.45
CA ASP A 264 -12.41 12.59 8.30
C ASP A 264 -11.01 12.95 7.77
N GLY A 265 -10.42 12.17 6.86
CA GLY A 265 -9.03 12.26 6.45
C GLY A 265 -8.05 11.75 7.52
N ALA A 266 -6.78 11.54 7.14
CA ALA A 266 -5.72 11.24 8.09
C ALA A 266 -5.24 12.51 8.81
N PRO A 267 -4.94 12.45 10.12
CA PRO A 267 -4.42 13.60 10.86
C PRO A 267 -3.00 13.95 10.40
N ALA A 268 -2.71 15.24 10.22
CA ALA A 268 -1.42 15.74 9.76
C ALA A 268 -1.13 17.14 10.33
N ASP A 269 -1.18 17.28 11.65
CA ASP A 269 -0.79 18.52 12.34
C ASP A 269 0.68 18.41 12.77
N PHE A 270 1.58 19.08 12.07
CA PHE A 270 3.02 19.03 12.26
C PHE A 270 3.68 20.39 11.96
N ILE A 271 4.91 20.56 12.41
CA ILE A 271 5.73 21.71 12.02
C ILE A 271 6.62 21.35 10.84
N LEU A 272 6.51 22.11 9.76
CA LEU A 272 7.37 21.97 8.59
C LEU A 272 8.66 22.74 8.80
N ILE A 273 9.79 22.05 8.62
CA ILE A 273 11.12 22.67 8.50
C ILE A 273 11.68 22.30 7.12
N GLY A 274 11.73 23.26 6.22
CA GLY A 274 12.38 23.10 4.93
C GLY A 274 13.87 23.50 5.03
N ALA A 275 14.74 22.73 4.38
CA ALA A 275 16.13 23.15 4.17
C ALA A 275 16.37 23.35 2.68
N THR A 276 17.23 24.31 2.34
CA THR A 276 17.61 24.57 0.95
C THR A 276 19.00 25.16 0.88
N THR A 277 19.65 24.93 -0.24
CA THR A 277 20.96 25.52 -0.57
C THR A 277 20.82 26.74 -1.47
N ARG A 278 19.65 27.04 -2.02
CA ARG A 278 19.36 28.15 -2.95
C ARG A 278 18.50 29.21 -2.31
#